data_15e9a2e462cdf4f247702bfc68897286
#
_entry.id   15e9a2e462cdf4f247702bfc68897286
#
_cell.length_a   1.000
_cell.length_b   1.000
_cell.length_c   1.000
_cell.angle_alpha   90.00
_cell.angle_beta   90.00
_cell.angle_gamma   90.00
#
_symmetry.space_group_name_H-M   'P 1'
#
loop_
_entity.id
_entity.type
_entity.pdbx_description
1 polymer ?
#
loop_
_entity_poly.entity_id
_entity_poly.type
_entity_poly.pdbx_seq_one_letter_code
_entity_poly.pdbx_strand_id
1 'polypeptide(L)'
;GQFILGLVNCETEQMIAAQFRIQALPTTYLFKEAQALDAFPGALDEASLLQRLSAILPKEEDLKFQKALDFLQVEDYNSALPLLKEAWELSDKKNSDVALLYAETYIAMKKTEPAADILAQIPIQDRDSRWHGLQAQIELLIKAADTPEIQQLQTDYAKNPTPEIALKLAVQ
;
A
#
# COMPACT_ATOMS: atom_id res chain seq x y z
N GLY A 1 -18.26 -1.96 -7.00
CA GLY A 1 -17.65 -1.95 -8.33
C GLY A 1 -16.65 -0.79 -8.42
N GLN A 2 -15.69 -0.86 -9.31
CA GLN A 2 -14.65 0.16 -9.48
C GLN A 2 -15.15 1.38 -10.27
N PHE A 3 -16.25 1.24 -11.03
CA PHE A 3 -16.87 2.31 -11.81
C PHE A 3 -18.38 2.10 -11.97
N ILE A 4 -19.07 3.14 -12.42
CA ILE A 4 -20.49 3.13 -12.75
C ILE A 4 -20.64 3.28 -14.28
N LEU A 5 -21.40 2.41 -14.92
CA LEU A 5 -21.75 2.52 -16.33
C LEU A 5 -23.11 3.23 -16.45
N GLY A 6 -23.12 4.36 -17.16
CA GLY A 6 -24.33 5.07 -17.56
C GLY A 6 -24.58 4.93 -19.06
N LEU A 7 -25.83 4.66 -19.44
CA LEU A 7 -26.25 4.62 -20.84
C LEU A 7 -27.13 5.84 -21.11
N VAL A 8 -26.85 6.55 -22.20
CA VAL A 8 -27.60 7.72 -22.63
C VAL A 8 -28.15 7.46 -24.04
N ASN A 9 -29.48 7.57 -24.19
CA ASN A 9 -30.11 7.53 -25.50
C ASN A 9 -30.04 8.91 -26.16
N CYS A 10 -29.20 9.04 -27.21
CA CYS A 10 -29.00 10.31 -27.90
C CYS A 10 -30.22 10.79 -28.71
N GLU A 11 -31.21 9.92 -29.00
CA GLU A 11 -32.45 10.31 -29.66
C GLU A 11 -33.38 11.07 -28.72
N THR A 12 -33.41 10.65 -27.45
CA THR A 12 -34.24 11.30 -26.41
C THR A 12 -33.51 12.44 -25.72
N GLU A 13 -32.20 12.27 -25.49
CA GLU A 13 -31.34 13.20 -24.75
C GLU A 13 -30.50 14.07 -25.69
N GLN A 14 -31.16 14.76 -26.62
CA GLN A 14 -30.51 15.54 -27.68
C GLN A 14 -29.62 16.66 -27.12
N MET A 15 -29.98 17.26 -25.99
CA MET A 15 -29.15 18.31 -25.35
C MET A 15 -27.80 17.75 -24.88
N ILE A 16 -27.81 16.53 -24.31
CA ILE A 16 -26.55 15.86 -23.89
C ILE A 16 -25.73 15.51 -25.12
N ALA A 17 -26.34 14.94 -26.16
CA ALA A 17 -25.63 14.63 -27.40
C ALA A 17 -24.99 15.86 -28.04
N ALA A 18 -25.66 17.01 -28.05
CA ALA A 18 -25.14 18.27 -28.56
C ALA A 18 -24.02 18.82 -27.67
N GLN A 19 -24.18 18.80 -26.36
CA GLN A 19 -23.18 19.28 -25.40
C GLN A 19 -21.85 18.53 -25.53
N PHE A 20 -21.90 17.20 -25.70
CA PHE A 20 -20.72 16.35 -25.89
C PHE A 20 -20.32 16.22 -27.36
N ARG A 21 -20.99 16.94 -28.30
CA ARG A 21 -20.68 16.94 -29.73
C ARG A 21 -20.60 15.54 -30.31
N ILE A 22 -21.58 14.67 -29.97
CA ILE A 22 -21.62 13.28 -30.45
C ILE A 22 -21.81 13.28 -31.97
N GLN A 23 -20.86 12.72 -32.71
CA GLN A 23 -20.87 12.63 -34.18
C GLN A 23 -21.12 11.20 -34.67
N ALA A 24 -20.89 10.20 -33.82
CA ALA A 24 -21.05 8.80 -34.15
C ALA A 24 -21.60 8.01 -32.97
N LEU A 25 -22.33 6.92 -33.24
CA LEU A 25 -22.84 6.02 -32.23
C LEU A 25 -22.29 4.60 -32.44
N PRO A 26 -21.93 3.88 -31.40
CA PRO A 26 -21.84 4.37 -30.01
C PRO A 26 -20.63 5.28 -29.79
N THR A 27 -20.70 6.21 -28.84
CA THR A 27 -19.54 6.96 -28.33
C THR A 27 -19.47 6.75 -26.83
N THR A 28 -18.31 6.41 -26.33
CA THR A 28 -18.05 6.21 -24.89
C THR A 28 -17.24 7.38 -24.36
N TYR A 29 -17.65 7.92 -23.22
CA TYR A 29 -16.91 8.91 -22.44
C TYR A 29 -16.49 8.29 -21.10
N LEU A 30 -15.26 8.52 -20.70
CA LEU A 30 -14.73 8.15 -19.40
C LEU A 30 -14.60 9.39 -18.52
N PHE A 31 -15.27 9.37 -17.37
CA PHE A 31 -15.30 10.48 -16.43
C PHE A 31 -14.61 10.09 -15.12
N LYS A 32 -13.89 11.05 -14.54
CA LYS A 32 -13.41 10.99 -13.15
C LYS A 32 -13.63 12.36 -12.52
N GLU A 33 -14.23 12.40 -11.32
CA GLU A 33 -14.49 13.63 -10.58
C GLU A 33 -15.23 14.68 -11.41
N ALA A 34 -16.26 14.24 -12.15
CA ALA A 34 -17.07 15.05 -13.08
C ALA A 34 -16.30 15.64 -14.28
N GLN A 35 -15.05 15.25 -14.52
CA GLN A 35 -14.27 15.65 -15.69
C GLN A 35 -14.19 14.52 -16.72
N ALA A 36 -14.38 14.82 -18.00
CA ALA A 36 -14.16 13.88 -19.07
C ALA A 36 -12.64 13.70 -19.26
N LEU A 37 -12.15 12.48 -19.03
CA LEU A 37 -10.73 12.15 -19.15
C LEU A 37 -10.38 11.59 -20.54
N ASP A 38 -11.31 10.82 -21.13
CA ASP A 38 -11.13 10.21 -22.44
C ASP A 38 -12.49 10.06 -23.15
N ALA A 39 -12.47 10.00 -24.46
CA ALA A 39 -13.64 9.75 -25.27
C ALA A 39 -13.25 9.00 -26.56
N PHE A 40 -14.03 8.01 -26.94
CA PHE A 40 -13.80 7.26 -28.18
C PHE A 40 -15.09 6.88 -28.87
N PRO A 41 -15.16 7.05 -30.20
CA PRO A 41 -16.29 6.59 -31.00
C PRO A 41 -16.17 5.09 -31.33
N GLY A 42 -17.30 4.45 -31.57
CA GLY A 42 -17.37 3.05 -31.97
C GLY A 42 -17.27 2.05 -30.81
N ALA A 43 -17.50 0.80 -31.13
CA ALA A 43 -17.28 -0.32 -30.22
C ALA A 43 -15.79 -0.70 -30.23
N LEU A 44 -15.22 -0.88 -29.05
CA LEU A 44 -13.85 -1.41 -28.90
C LEU A 44 -13.91 -2.90 -28.61
N ASP A 45 -12.88 -3.63 -29.02
CA ASP A 45 -12.62 -4.96 -28.51
C ASP A 45 -12.25 -4.92 -27.02
N GLU A 46 -12.36 -6.08 -26.36
CA GLU A 46 -12.13 -6.19 -24.92
C GLU A 46 -10.71 -5.73 -24.50
N ALA A 47 -9.69 -6.09 -25.27
CA ALA A 47 -8.31 -5.73 -24.96
C ALA A 47 -8.07 -4.22 -25.01
N SER A 48 -8.57 -3.56 -26.06
CA SER A 48 -8.50 -2.11 -26.23
C SER A 48 -9.28 -1.37 -25.15
N LEU A 49 -10.47 -1.88 -24.78
CA LEU A 49 -11.27 -1.32 -23.70
C LEU A 49 -10.55 -1.44 -22.34
N LEU A 50 -10.02 -2.62 -22.02
CA LEU A 50 -9.26 -2.84 -20.79
C LEU A 50 -8.02 -1.94 -20.71
N GLN A 51 -7.30 -1.76 -21.82
CA GLN A 51 -6.15 -0.85 -21.87
C GLN A 51 -6.54 0.59 -21.54
N ARG A 52 -7.66 1.08 -22.07
CA ARG A 52 -8.15 2.44 -21.75
C ARG A 52 -8.63 2.57 -20.31
N LEU A 53 -9.35 1.58 -19.82
CA LEU A 53 -9.83 1.55 -18.45
C LEU A 53 -8.68 1.46 -17.44
N SER A 54 -7.64 0.67 -17.70
CA SER A 54 -6.48 0.54 -16.80
C SER A 54 -5.70 1.84 -16.62
N ALA A 55 -5.78 2.77 -17.58
CA ALA A 55 -5.17 4.09 -17.46
C ALA A 55 -5.91 5.02 -16.47
N ILE A 56 -7.17 4.71 -16.15
CA ILE A 56 -8.09 5.57 -15.37
C ILE A 56 -8.44 4.94 -14.04
N LEU A 57 -8.59 3.61 -14.03
CA LEU A 57 -8.89 2.87 -12.81
C LEU A 57 -7.70 2.89 -11.85
N PRO A 58 -7.96 2.96 -10.53
CA PRO A 58 -6.91 2.78 -9.55
C PRO A 58 -6.23 1.44 -9.78
N LYS A 59 -4.93 1.42 -9.72
CA LYS A 59 -4.17 0.18 -9.78
C LYS A 59 -4.51 -0.70 -8.57
N GLU A 60 -4.38 -2.00 -8.73
CA GLU A 60 -4.68 -2.93 -7.63
C GLU A 60 -3.76 -2.68 -6.43
N GLU A 61 -2.50 -2.33 -6.67
CA GLU A 61 -1.54 -1.92 -5.64
C GLU A 61 -2.05 -0.75 -4.81
N ASP A 62 -2.65 0.29 -5.46
CA ASP A 62 -3.18 1.48 -4.77
C ASP A 62 -4.40 1.12 -3.91
N LEU A 63 -5.28 0.24 -4.41
CA LEU A 63 -6.44 -0.23 -3.66
C LEU A 63 -6.05 -1.03 -2.41
N LYS A 64 -5.01 -1.87 -2.50
CA LYS A 64 -4.46 -2.60 -1.37
C LYS A 64 -3.81 -1.66 -0.36
N PHE A 65 -3.05 -0.69 -0.86
CA PHE A 65 -2.40 0.32 -0.04
C PHE A 65 -3.41 1.16 0.74
N GLN A 66 -4.48 1.63 0.09
CA GLN A 66 -5.55 2.39 0.75
C GLN A 66 -6.24 1.57 1.86
N LYS A 67 -6.57 0.30 1.58
CA LYS A 67 -7.14 -0.59 2.60
C LYS A 67 -6.19 -0.82 3.78
N ALA A 68 -4.89 -0.92 3.51
CA ALA A 68 -3.90 -1.05 4.58
C ALA A 68 -3.87 0.19 5.47
N LEU A 69 -3.97 1.39 4.88
CA LEU A 69 -4.07 2.64 5.63
C LEU A 69 -5.29 2.67 6.56
N ASP A 70 -6.45 2.17 6.09
CA ASP A 70 -7.66 2.09 6.93
C ASP A 70 -7.42 1.22 8.18
N PHE A 71 -6.76 0.07 8.03
CA PHE A 71 -6.40 -0.79 9.17
C PHE A 71 -5.36 -0.14 10.09
N LEU A 72 -4.39 0.59 9.54
CA LEU A 72 -3.38 1.28 10.34
C LEU A 72 -3.96 2.43 11.18
N GLN A 73 -5.02 3.09 10.71
CA GLN A 73 -5.72 4.12 11.49
C GLN A 73 -6.33 3.58 12.79
N VAL A 74 -6.67 2.30 12.83
CA VAL A 74 -7.19 1.61 14.02
C VAL A 74 -6.14 0.70 14.68
N GLU A 75 -4.86 0.87 14.32
CA GLU A 75 -3.71 0.11 14.82
C GLU A 75 -3.81 -1.41 14.60
N ASP A 76 -4.62 -1.87 13.63
CA ASP A 76 -4.68 -3.27 13.24
C ASP A 76 -3.55 -3.64 12.29
N TYR A 77 -2.35 -3.73 12.84
CA TYR A 77 -1.13 -4.06 12.09
C TYR A 77 -1.18 -5.45 11.44
N ASN A 78 -1.89 -6.39 12.07
CA ASN A 78 -1.98 -7.76 11.56
C ASN A 78 -2.79 -7.85 10.27
N SER A 79 -3.86 -7.06 10.14
CA SER A 79 -4.66 -6.97 8.92
C SER A 79 -3.99 -6.07 7.86
N ALA A 80 -3.22 -5.06 8.26
CA ALA A 80 -2.51 -4.17 7.36
C ALA A 80 -1.32 -4.86 6.66
N LEU A 81 -0.52 -5.65 7.38
CA LEU A 81 0.70 -6.27 6.86
C LEU A 81 0.53 -7.08 5.58
N PRO A 82 -0.45 -8.01 5.45
CA PRO A 82 -0.63 -8.78 4.22
C PRO A 82 -1.00 -7.89 3.04
N LEU A 83 -1.79 -6.82 3.26
CA LEU A 83 -2.17 -5.87 2.22
C LEU A 83 -0.98 -5.04 1.74
N LEU A 84 -0.12 -4.59 2.66
CA LEU A 84 1.12 -3.88 2.33
C LEU A 84 2.09 -4.77 1.57
N LYS A 85 2.20 -6.05 1.96
CA LYS A 85 2.99 -7.03 1.23
C LYS A 85 2.49 -7.21 -0.19
N GLU A 86 1.18 -7.43 -0.37
CA GLU A 86 0.56 -7.58 -1.68
C GLU A 86 0.75 -6.32 -2.53
N ALA A 87 0.53 -5.13 -1.98
CA ALA A 87 0.76 -3.86 -2.67
C ALA A 87 2.22 -3.70 -3.11
N TRP A 88 3.18 -4.09 -2.26
CA TRP A 88 4.60 -4.06 -2.56
C TRP A 88 4.98 -5.02 -3.70
N GLU A 89 4.44 -6.24 -3.69
CA GLU A 89 4.65 -7.23 -4.76
C GLU A 89 4.00 -6.78 -6.07
N LEU A 90 2.76 -6.26 -6.05
CA LEU A 90 2.04 -5.77 -7.23
C LEU A 90 2.74 -4.57 -7.89
N SER A 91 3.44 -3.76 -7.12
CA SER A 91 4.27 -2.65 -7.65
C SER A 91 5.60 -3.09 -8.26
N ASP A 92 5.85 -4.40 -8.41
CA ASP A 92 7.17 -4.95 -8.76
C ASP A 92 8.29 -4.45 -7.82
N LYS A 93 7.95 -4.18 -6.57
CA LYS A 93 8.86 -3.64 -5.54
C LYS A 93 9.46 -2.28 -5.91
N LYS A 94 8.70 -1.46 -6.61
CA LYS A 94 9.15 -0.13 -7.08
C LYS A 94 8.49 1.03 -6.33
N ASN A 95 7.38 0.79 -5.62
CA ASN A 95 6.68 1.84 -4.89
C ASN A 95 7.28 2.04 -3.50
N SER A 96 8.21 2.99 -3.39
CA SER A 96 8.94 3.27 -2.15
C SER A 96 8.03 3.73 -1.01
N ASP A 97 6.90 4.40 -1.29
CA ASP A 97 5.93 4.79 -0.26
C ASP A 97 5.28 3.57 0.41
N VAL A 98 4.94 2.54 -0.38
CA VAL A 98 4.43 1.26 0.14
C VAL A 98 5.49 0.58 1.00
N ALA A 99 6.74 0.53 0.54
CA ALA A 99 7.84 -0.09 1.27
C ALA A 99 8.12 0.62 2.61
N LEU A 100 8.13 1.95 2.61
CA LEU A 100 8.32 2.75 3.83
C LEU A 100 7.22 2.48 4.85
N LEU A 101 5.94 2.48 4.43
CA LEU A 101 4.82 2.18 5.32
C LEU A 101 4.84 0.74 5.81
N TYR A 102 5.25 -0.20 4.96
CA TYR A 102 5.40 -1.61 5.31
C TYR A 102 6.48 -1.82 6.39
N ALA A 103 7.64 -1.16 6.23
CA ALA A 103 8.71 -1.17 7.24
C ALA A 103 8.27 -0.49 8.54
N GLU A 104 7.60 0.67 8.47
CA GLU A 104 7.05 1.39 9.61
C GLU A 104 6.06 0.53 10.42
N THR A 105 5.21 -0.23 9.72
CA THR A 105 4.28 -1.17 10.35
C THR A 105 5.01 -2.27 11.13
N TYR A 106 6.10 -2.81 10.60
CA TYR A 106 6.93 -3.77 11.33
C TYR A 106 7.64 -3.13 12.53
N ILE A 107 8.10 -1.88 12.40
CA ILE A 107 8.72 -1.14 13.51
C ILE A 107 7.72 -0.92 14.65
N ALA A 108 6.46 -0.55 14.34
CA ALA A 108 5.39 -0.41 15.31
C ALA A 108 5.13 -1.72 16.09
N MET A 109 5.31 -2.86 15.43
CA MET A 109 5.23 -4.19 16.04
C MET A 109 6.54 -4.64 16.71
N LYS A 110 7.55 -3.78 16.83
CA LYS A 110 8.90 -4.08 17.36
C LYS A 110 9.64 -5.19 16.58
N LYS A 111 9.31 -5.43 15.33
CA LYS A 111 9.94 -6.43 14.45
C LYS A 111 11.00 -5.75 13.60
N THR A 112 12.21 -5.62 14.13
CA THR A 112 13.30 -4.84 13.52
C THR A 112 13.93 -5.52 12.30
N GLU A 113 14.11 -6.85 12.32
CA GLU A 113 14.70 -7.59 11.19
C GLU A 113 13.88 -7.47 9.91
N PRO A 114 12.56 -7.81 9.87
CA PRO A 114 11.76 -7.65 8.65
C PRO A 114 11.67 -6.20 8.19
N ALA A 115 11.66 -5.23 9.11
CA ALA A 115 11.66 -3.82 8.76
C ALA A 115 12.96 -3.42 8.03
N ALA A 116 14.11 -3.85 8.53
CA ALA A 116 15.41 -3.58 7.92
C ALA A 116 15.51 -4.23 6.51
N ASP A 117 15.02 -5.45 6.35
CA ASP A 117 14.99 -6.15 5.06
C ASP A 117 14.17 -5.41 4.00
N ILE A 118 13.01 -4.84 4.39
CA ILE A 118 12.19 -4.03 3.49
C ILE A 118 12.93 -2.74 3.12
N LEU A 119 13.48 -2.00 4.10
CA LEU A 119 14.21 -0.76 3.85
C LEU A 119 15.43 -0.96 2.96
N ALA A 120 16.10 -2.10 3.08
CA ALA A 120 17.26 -2.43 2.24
C ALA A 120 16.91 -2.60 0.75
N GLN A 121 15.66 -2.98 0.44
CA GLN A 121 15.18 -3.15 -0.93
C GLN A 121 14.86 -1.82 -1.62
N ILE A 122 14.75 -0.71 -0.86
CA ILE A 122 14.47 0.62 -1.44
C ILE A 122 15.73 1.14 -2.15
N PRO A 123 15.63 1.52 -3.43
CA PRO A 123 16.74 2.06 -4.20
C PRO A 123 17.34 3.31 -3.55
N ILE A 124 18.65 3.52 -3.72
CA ILE A 124 19.38 4.61 -3.06
C ILE A 124 18.80 5.99 -3.41
N GLN A 125 18.37 6.17 -4.66
CA GLN A 125 17.79 7.45 -5.12
C GLN A 125 16.44 7.78 -4.45
N ASP A 126 15.74 6.78 -3.90
CA ASP A 126 14.43 6.93 -3.26
C ASP A 126 14.51 6.99 -1.73
N ARG A 127 15.73 6.97 -1.17
CA ARG A 127 15.98 7.04 0.27
C ARG A 127 15.95 8.48 0.75
N ASP A 128 14.78 8.91 1.16
CA ASP A 128 14.51 10.25 1.68
C ASP A 128 14.73 10.37 3.20
N SER A 129 14.29 11.48 3.77
CA SER A 129 14.36 11.73 5.22
C SER A 129 13.52 10.73 6.04
N ARG A 130 12.41 10.22 5.49
CA ARG A 130 11.57 9.22 6.15
C ARG A 130 12.30 7.88 6.25
N TRP A 131 12.97 7.46 5.17
CA TRP A 131 13.81 6.27 5.19
C TRP A 131 14.89 6.34 6.28
N HIS A 132 15.62 7.47 6.36
CA HIS A 132 16.64 7.67 7.40
C HIS A 132 16.04 7.67 8.80
N GLY A 133 14.85 8.25 8.97
CA GLY A 133 14.13 8.25 10.25
C GLY A 133 13.77 6.84 10.72
N LEU A 134 13.27 5.99 9.81
CA LEU A 134 12.92 4.59 10.10
C LEU A 134 14.18 3.76 10.41
N GLN A 135 15.27 3.98 9.70
CA GLN A 135 16.56 3.34 9.97
C GLN A 135 17.05 3.67 11.40
N ALA A 136 16.98 4.94 11.79
CA ALA A 136 17.36 5.36 13.13
C ALA A 136 16.44 4.75 14.22
N GLN A 137 15.15 4.62 13.95
CA GLN A 137 14.21 3.94 14.87
C GLN A 137 14.55 2.46 15.06
N ILE A 138 14.90 1.75 13.97
CA ILE A 138 15.36 0.35 14.04
C ILE A 138 16.60 0.25 14.93
N GLU A 139 17.60 1.13 14.72
CA GLU A 139 18.82 1.12 15.53
C GLU A 139 18.54 1.39 17.02
N LEU A 140 17.62 2.31 17.32
CA LEU A 140 17.21 2.58 18.70
C LEU A 140 16.51 1.38 19.33
N LEU A 141 15.63 0.70 18.61
CA LEU A 141 14.94 -0.52 19.10
C LEU A 141 15.92 -1.65 19.35
N ILE A 142 16.90 -1.86 18.46
CA ILE A 142 17.96 -2.87 18.64
C ILE A 142 18.79 -2.54 19.88
N LYS A 143 19.22 -1.28 20.03
CA LYS A 143 19.99 -0.85 21.21
C LYS A 143 19.19 -0.97 22.52
N ALA A 144 17.89 -0.68 22.48
CA ALA A 144 17.02 -0.82 23.63
C ALA A 144 16.82 -2.30 24.03
N ALA A 145 16.78 -3.21 23.04
CA ALA A 145 16.70 -4.65 23.28
C ALA A 145 18.02 -5.29 23.73
N ASP A 146 19.14 -4.60 23.50
CA ASP A 146 20.50 -5.11 23.80
C ASP A 146 21.12 -4.43 25.02
N THR A 147 20.31 -4.18 26.05
CA THR A 147 20.84 -3.66 27.34
C THR A 147 21.63 -4.73 28.09
N PRO A 148 22.66 -4.36 28.87
CA PRO A 148 23.43 -5.29 29.67
C PRO A 148 22.55 -6.18 30.59
N GLU A 149 21.44 -5.63 31.07
CA GLU A 149 20.48 -6.33 31.91
C GLU A 149 19.71 -7.42 31.15
N ILE A 150 19.30 -7.13 29.92
CA ILE A 150 18.64 -8.11 29.03
C ILE A 150 19.64 -9.20 28.60
N GLN A 151 20.88 -8.85 28.25
CA GLN A 151 21.94 -9.82 27.94
C GLN A 151 22.21 -10.75 29.12
N GLN A 152 22.22 -10.22 30.32
CA GLN A 152 22.42 -11.03 31.53
C GLN A 152 21.23 -11.97 31.75
N LEU A 153 19.99 -11.49 31.62
CA LEU A 153 18.79 -12.33 31.72
C LEU A 153 18.73 -13.41 30.64
N GLN A 154 19.14 -13.11 29.42
CA GLN A 154 19.23 -14.10 28.33
C GLN A 154 20.30 -15.18 28.64
N THR A 155 21.44 -14.75 29.16
CA THR A 155 22.52 -15.66 29.54
C THR A 155 22.10 -16.55 30.72
N ASP A 156 21.40 -16.00 31.70
CA ASP A 156 20.89 -16.73 32.85
C ASP A 156 19.77 -17.69 32.45
N TYR A 157 18.88 -17.30 31.52
CA TYR A 157 17.86 -18.17 30.96
C TYR A 157 18.47 -19.35 30.18
N ALA A 158 19.53 -19.10 29.39
CA ALA A 158 20.22 -20.15 28.65
C ALA A 158 20.90 -21.18 29.56
N LYS A 159 21.38 -20.73 30.74
CA LYS A 159 22.01 -21.61 31.75
C LYS A 159 21.00 -22.34 32.62
N ASN A 160 19.90 -21.68 32.97
CA ASN A 160 18.86 -22.22 33.84
C ASN A 160 17.48 -21.65 33.44
N PRO A 161 16.74 -22.31 32.53
CA PRO A 161 15.45 -21.84 32.05
C PRO A 161 14.39 -21.97 33.18
N THR A 162 14.16 -20.87 33.88
CA THR A 162 13.11 -20.77 34.87
C THR A 162 11.95 -19.90 34.39
N PRO A 163 10.68 -20.19 34.81
CA PRO A 163 9.53 -19.35 34.41
C PRO A 163 9.66 -17.88 34.86
N GLU A 164 10.36 -17.63 35.97
CA GLU A 164 10.58 -16.27 36.47
C GLU A 164 11.49 -15.43 35.54
N ILE A 165 12.57 -16.03 35.00
CA ILE A 165 13.48 -15.38 34.10
C ILE A 165 12.78 -15.18 32.72
N ALA A 166 12.00 -16.18 32.26
CA ALA A 166 11.18 -16.07 31.07
C ALA A 166 10.16 -14.92 31.17
N LEU A 167 9.50 -14.77 32.29
CA LEU A 167 8.55 -13.68 32.55
C LEU A 167 9.26 -12.31 32.53
N LYS A 168 10.42 -12.18 33.15
CA LYS A 168 11.20 -10.95 33.14
C LYS A 168 11.65 -10.57 31.71
N LEU A 169 12.04 -11.54 30.88
CA LEU A 169 12.39 -11.31 29.48
C LEU A 169 11.18 -10.93 28.61
N ALA A 170 9.98 -11.41 28.93
CA ALA A 170 8.76 -11.13 28.20
C ALA A 170 8.13 -9.75 28.50
N VAL A 171 8.49 -9.13 29.63
CA VAL A 171 7.93 -7.85 30.09
C VAL A 171 8.79 -6.66 29.67
N GLN A 172 10.01 -6.88 29.17
CA GLN A 172 10.92 -5.86 28.65
C GLN A 172 10.85 -5.76 27.13
#